data_9759c4fa8f5cc67b3a7282aa82a2909b
#
_entry.id   9759c4fa8f5cc67b3a7282aa82a2909b
#
_cell.length_a   1.000
_cell.length_b   1.000
_cell.length_c   1.000
_cell.angle_alpha   90.00
_cell.angle_beta   90.00
_cell.angle_gamma   90.00
#
_symmetry.space_group_name_H-M   'P 1'
#
loop_
_entity.id
_entity.type
_entity.pdbx_description
1 polymer ?
#
loop_
_entity_poly.entity_id
_entity_poly.type
_entity_poly.pdbx_seq_one_letter_code
_entity_poly.pdbx_strand_id
1 'polypeptide(L)'
;LKNGVVQDKLWLPGFRKLKMLKELGFFGNILSVKGDFGYWVFTGMDSDQPAQRPSWNYRAEDGGGMMIDMFCHWRYVIDNVFGPVKSLVAHGKTDIDTRRAEAGTPFACTADDSAYAMFLLEDGTMVQFNSSWCTRVRRDDLLTVQVDGDKGSAVAGLRDVVVQSAAETPKPVWNPDVPQTIDFFEGWTPVPDNLEYDNAFKIQWEEFIRHVVLDEPWRYSLMEGAKGVQLAELGMQSWKERCWVDVPEL
;
A
#
# COMPACT_ATOMS: atom_id res chain seq x y z
N LEU A 1 24.65 0.71 -18.27
CA LEU A 1 24.55 1.91 -17.44
C LEU A 1 23.85 1.57 -16.14
N LYS A 2 24.34 2.11 -15.01
CA LYS A 2 23.67 2.02 -13.72
C LYS A 2 22.34 2.76 -13.78
N ASN A 3 21.30 2.13 -13.28
CA ASN A 3 19.93 2.66 -13.34
C ASN A 3 19.16 2.22 -12.09
N GLY A 4 18.05 2.88 -11.84
CA GLY A 4 17.20 2.55 -10.70
C GLY A 4 15.84 3.22 -10.75
N VAL A 5 14.95 2.77 -9.89
CA VAL A 5 13.63 3.32 -9.67
C VAL A 5 13.43 3.71 -8.23
N VAL A 6 12.58 4.69 -7.99
CA VAL A 6 12.18 5.10 -6.64
C VAL A 6 11.20 4.08 -6.08
N GLN A 7 11.50 3.58 -4.88
CA GLN A 7 10.65 2.64 -4.11
C GLN A 7 10.56 3.08 -2.64
N ASP A 8 10.23 4.33 -2.44
CA ASP A 8 10.27 5.05 -1.17
C ASP A 8 9.57 4.32 -0.01
N LYS A 9 8.42 3.67 -0.27
CA LYS A 9 7.63 3.02 0.79
C LYS A 9 8.37 1.87 1.48
N LEU A 10 9.31 1.20 0.79
CA LEU A 10 10.14 0.16 1.43
C LEU A 10 11.05 0.70 2.55
N TRP A 11 11.34 2.00 2.51
CA TRP A 11 12.21 2.67 3.47
C TRP A 11 11.43 3.36 4.60
N LEU A 12 10.10 3.34 4.54
CA LEU A 12 9.28 3.82 5.65
C LEU A 12 9.51 2.95 6.88
N PRO A 13 9.61 3.55 8.08
CA PRO A 13 9.89 2.81 9.32
C PRO A 13 8.92 1.65 9.55
N GLY A 14 7.63 1.87 9.32
CA GLY A 14 6.61 0.82 9.46
C GLY A 14 6.86 -0.41 8.58
N PHE A 15 7.21 -0.20 7.30
CA PHE A 15 7.49 -1.31 6.37
C PHE A 15 8.84 -1.99 6.66
N ARG A 16 9.84 -1.24 7.12
CA ARG A 16 11.11 -1.83 7.56
C ARG A 16 10.91 -2.74 8.77
N LYS A 17 10.08 -2.32 9.73
CA LYS A 17 9.71 -3.13 10.90
C LYS A 17 8.91 -4.38 10.50
N LEU A 18 7.93 -4.25 9.58
CA LEU A 18 7.18 -5.40 9.06
C LEU A 18 8.11 -6.44 8.41
N LYS A 19 9.04 -5.97 7.56
CA LYS A 19 10.01 -6.85 6.92
C LYS A 19 10.89 -7.56 7.94
N MET A 20 11.40 -6.84 8.94
CA MET A 20 12.17 -7.41 10.05
C MET A 20 11.37 -8.48 10.79
N LEU A 21 10.12 -8.21 11.15
CA LEU A 21 9.25 -9.18 11.85
C LEU A 21 9.05 -10.45 11.02
N LYS A 22 8.86 -10.32 9.70
CA LYS A 22 8.76 -11.47 8.80
C LYS A 22 10.05 -12.28 8.77
N GLU A 23 11.19 -11.62 8.59
CA GLU A 23 12.51 -12.26 8.55
C GLU A 23 12.87 -12.98 9.87
N LEU A 24 12.39 -12.46 11.00
CA LEU A 24 12.52 -13.10 12.32
C LEU A 24 11.53 -14.26 12.52
N GLY A 25 10.61 -14.51 11.59
CA GLY A 25 9.60 -15.57 11.70
C GLY A 25 8.48 -15.29 12.71
N PHE A 26 8.29 -14.02 13.09
CA PHE A 26 7.28 -13.60 14.07
C PHE A 26 5.86 -14.03 13.68
N PHE A 27 5.51 -13.93 12.41
CA PHE A 27 4.18 -14.28 11.91
C PHE A 27 3.93 -15.79 11.84
N GLY A 28 4.97 -16.62 11.76
CA GLY A 28 4.84 -18.00 11.33
C GLY A 28 4.40 -18.05 9.85
N ASN A 29 3.34 -18.82 9.55
CA ASN A 29 2.69 -18.75 8.24
C ASN A 29 1.81 -17.51 8.18
N ILE A 30 2.01 -16.66 7.18
CA ILE A 30 1.13 -15.51 6.95
C ILE A 30 -0.19 -16.02 6.37
N LEU A 31 -1.29 -15.68 7.03
CA LEU A 31 -2.65 -16.09 6.67
C LEU A 31 -3.31 -15.05 5.76
N SER A 32 -3.11 -13.78 6.06
CA SER A 32 -3.63 -12.67 5.26
C SER A 32 -2.85 -11.37 5.48
N VAL A 33 -2.89 -10.50 4.47
CA VAL A 33 -2.39 -9.13 4.55
C VAL A 33 -3.50 -8.18 4.08
N LYS A 34 -3.74 -7.12 4.85
CA LYS A 34 -4.74 -6.11 4.54
C LYS A 34 -4.15 -4.72 4.63
N GLY A 35 -4.27 -3.94 3.56
CA GLY A 35 -3.79 -2.57 3.51
C GLY A 35 -4.91 -1.58 3.15
N ASP A 36 -4.98 -0.50 3.89
CA ASP A 36 -5.85 0.64 3.60
C ASP A 36 -5.00 1.91 3.47
N PHE A 37 -4.99 2.47 2.28
CA PHE A 37 -4.37 3.75 1.97
C PHE A 37 -5.40 4.75 1.52
N GLY A 38 -5.30 5.97 1.99
CA GLY A 38 -6.08 7.07 1.43
C GLY A 38 -6.52 8.09 2.47
N TYR A 39 -7.04 9.17 1.93
CA TYR A 39 -7.55 10.29 2.68
C TYR A 39 -8.49 11.12 1.79
N TRP A 40 -9.24 12.05 2.40
CA TRP A 40 -10.07 12.97 1.64
C TRP A 40 -9.22 14.03 0.97
N VAL A 41 -9.16 13.99 -0.35
CA VAL A 41 -8.45 14.98 -1.16
C VAL A 41 -9.42 16.06 -1.63
N PHE A 42 -9.23 17.29 -1.18
CA PHE A 42 -10.07 18.42 -1.56
C PHE A 42 -10.07 18.66 -3.07
N THR A 43 -11.26 18.86 -3.63
CA THR A 43 -11.48 18.95 -5.09
C THR A 43 -11.31 20.35 -5.64
N GLY A 44 -11.23 21.38 -4.78
CA GLY A 44 -11.41 22.78 -5.14
C GLY A 44 -12.89 23.19 -5.33
N MET A 45 -13.82 22.22 -5.28
CA MET A 45 -15.27 22.46 -5.25
C MET A 45 -15.80 22.47 -3.80
N ASP A 46 -14.97 22.07 -2.84
CA ASP A 46 -15.31 21.96 -1.43
C ASP A 46 -15.09 23.32 -0.73
N SER A 47 -16.16 24.10 -0.58
CA SER A 47 -16.12 25.40 0.12
C SER A 47 -14.90 26.26 -0.27
N ASP A 48 -14.12 26.69 0.69
CA ASP A 48 -12.96 27.57 0.50
C ASP A 48 -11.62 26.81 0.29
N GLN A 49 -11.65 25.46 0.25
CA GLN A 49 -10.42 24.69 0.10
C GLN A 49 -10.01 24.60 -1.38
N PRO A 50 -8.77 24.96 -1.72
CA PRO A 50 -8.26 24.75 -3.07
C PRO A 50 -8.12 23.26 -3.40
N ALA A 51 -8.05 22.94 -4.69
CA ALA A 51 -7.72 21.59 -5.12
C ALA A 51 -6.34 21.17 -4.58
N GLN A 52 -6.28 19.99 -3.96
CA GLN A 52 -5.11 19.53 -3.22
C GLN A 52 -4.08 18.80 -4.07
N ARG A 53 -4.50 18.30 -5.24
CA ARG A 53 -3.65 17.59 -6.20
C ARG A 53 -3.76 18.20 -7.59
N PRO A 54 -2.71 18.11 -8.41
CA PRO A 54 -2.75 18.55 -9.81
C PRO A 54 -3.85 17.86 -10.61
N SER A 55 -4.45 18.58 -11.53
CA SER A 55 -5.61 18.13 -12.30
C SER A 55 -5.33 16.90 -13.17
N TRP A 56 -4.11 16.72 -13.65
CA TRP A 56 -3.73 15.56 -14.46
C TRP A 56 -3.91 14.22 -13.74
N ASN A 57 -3.84 14.21 -12.38
CA ASN A 57 -4.06 13.00 -11.58
C ASN A 57 -5.44 12.38 -11.80
N TYR A 58 -6.40 13.15 -12.28
CA TYR A 58 -7.81 12.76 -12.46
C TYR A 58 -8.21 12.63 -13.92
N ARG A 59 -7.24 12.65 -14.85
CA ARG A 59 -7.47 12.48 -16.27
C ARG A 59 -6.77 11.21 -16.76
N ALA A 60 -7.54 10.28 -17.30
CA ALA A 60 -6.99 9.02 -17.83
C ALA A 60 -6.07 9.25 -19.04
N GLU A 61 -6.42 10.23 -19.89
CA GLU A 61 -5.63 10.63 -21.05
C GLU A 61 -4.26 11.23 -20.70
N ASP A 62 -4.11 11.78 -19.48
CA ASP A 62 -2.86 12.34 -18.97
C ASP A 62 -2.07 11.30 -18.12
N GLY A 63 -2.53 10.04 -18.06
CA GLY A 63 -1.91 8.99 -17.27
C GLY A 63 -2.24 9.06 -15.78
N GLY A 64 -3.32 9.75 -15.41
CA GLY A 64 -3.83 9.81 -14.04
C GLY A 64 -4.60 8.55 -13.64
N GLY A 65 -4.88 8.45 -12.35
CA GLY A 65 -5.67 7.38 -11.75
C GLY A 65 -5.05 6.82 -10.49
N MET A 66 -5.88 6.45 -9.53
CA MET A 66 -5.46 5.85 -8.26
C MET A 66 -4.76 4.49 -8.50
N MET A 67 -5.27 3.71 -9.45
CA MET A 67 -4.70 2.41 -9.77
C MET A 67 -3.30 2.53 -10.35
N ILE A 68 -3.10 3.45 -11.29
CA ILE A 68 -1.80 3.73 -11.90
C ILE A 68 -0.82 4.28 -10.85
N ASP A 69 -1.27 5.21 -10.01
CA ASP A 69 -0.44 5.82 -8.95
C ASP A 69 -0.02 4.77 -7.90
N MET A 70 -0.96 3.92 -7.43
CA MET A 70 -0.71 3.10 -6.25
C MET A 70 -0.27 1.66 -6.52
N PHE A 71 -0.66 1.05 -7.64
CA PHE A 71 -0.30 -0.37 -7.86
C PHE A 71 1.18 -0.58 -8.11
N CYS A 72 1.88 0.39 -8.69
CA CYS A 72 3.33 0.35 -8.78
C CYS A 72 3.98 0.32 -7.38
N HIS A 73 3.43 1.07 -6.42
CA HIS A 73 3.88 1.04 -5.03
C HIS A 73 3.56 -0.29 -4.35
N TRP A 74 2.33 -0.79 -4.53
CA TRP A 74 1.94 -2.07 -3.93
C TRP A 74 2.75 -3.23 -4.50
N ARG A 75 3.10 -3.21 -5.80
CA ARG A 75 3.93 -4.24 -6.38
C ARG A 75 5.24 -4.42 -5.63
N TYR A 76 6.01 -3.37 -5.49
CA TYR A 76 7.31 -3.51 -4.85
C TYR A 76 7.20 -3.74 -3.33
N VAL A 77 6.17 -3.19 -2.67
CA VAL A 77 5.93 -3.49 -1.25
C VAL A 77 5.61 -4.96 -1.06
N ILE A 78 4.66 -5.50 -1.83
CA ILE A 78 4.24 -6.89 -1.72
C ILE A 78 5.41 -7.82 -2.06
N ASP A 79 6.04 -7.65 -3.21
CA ASP A 79 7.14 -8.51 -3.67
C ASP A 79 8.34 -8.52 -2.70
N ASN A 80 8.64 -7.39 -2.05
CA ASN A 80 9.81 -7.26 -1.18
C ASN A 80 9.55 -7.57 0.30
N VAL A 81 8.29 -7.50 0.75
CA VAL A 81 7.94 -7.75 2.15
C VAL A 81 7.24 -9.09 2.31
N PHE A 82 6.31 -9.44 1.44
CA PHE A 82 5.46 -10.63 1.60
C PHE A 82 5.81 -11.77 0.65
N GLY A 83 6.01 -11.50 -0.61
CA GLY A 83 6.35 -12.47 -1.63
C GLY A 83 5.80 -12.09 -3.01
N PRO A 84 6.22 -12.80 -4.08
CA PRO A 84 5.84 -12.45 -5.45
C PRO A 84 4.34 -12.58 -5.69
N VAL A 85 3.78 -11.60 -6.41
CA VAL A 85 2.37 -11.61 -6.83
C VAL A 85 2.21 -12.57 -8.01
N LYS A 86 1.31 -13.54 -7.88
CA LYS A 86 0.95 -14.53 -8.90
C LYS A 86 -0.21 -14.08 -9.78
N SER A 87 -1.27 -13.55 -9.16
CA SER A 87 -2.45 -13.06 -9.87
C SER A 87 -3.16 -11.98 -9.07
N LEU A 88 -4.02 -11.20 -9.73
CA LEU A 88 -4.82 -10.17 -9.08
C LEU A 88 -6.22 -10.07 -9.65
N VAL A 89 -7.12 -9.51 -8.83
CA VAL A 89 -8.40 -8.95 -9.27
C VAL A 89 -8.52 -7.54 -8.74
N ALA A 90 -8.95 -6.60 -9.57
CA ALA A 90 -9.04 -5.19 -9.21
C ALA A 90 -10.32 -4.53 -9.73
N HIS A 91 -10.73 -3.47 -9.04
CA HIS A 91 -11.83 -2.60 -9.43
C HIS A 91 -11.45 -1.15 -9.15
N GLY A 92 -11.54 -0.29 -10.17
CA GLY A 92 -11.39 1.16 -10.06
C GLY A 92 -12.75 1.84 -10.03
N LYS A 93 -12.81 3.05 -9.50
CA LYS A 93 -14.01 3.87 -9.49
C LYS A 93 -13.65 5.36 -9.48
N THR A 94 -14.37 6.15 -10.24
CA THR A 94 -14.39 7.61 -10.11
C THR A 94 -15.55 7.99 -9.18
N ASP A 95 -15.25 8.32 -7.92
CA ASP A 95 -16.23 8.66 -6.91
C ASP A 95 -16.64 10.14 -7.00
N ILE A 96 -15.70 11.01 -7.39
CA ILE A 96 -15.93 12.45 -7.58
C ILE A 96 -15.75 12.77 -9.06
N ASP A 97 -16.83 12.98 -9.75
CA ASP A 97 -16.91 13.17 -11.20
C ASP A 97 -16.46 14.56 -11.70
N THR A 98 -16.39 15.54 -10.80
CA THR A 98 -16.04 16.93 -11.13
C THR A 98 -15.07 17.50 -10.13
N ARG A 99 -13.95 18.04 -10.63
CA ARG A 99 -12.94 18.76 -9.86
C ARG A 99 -12.55 20.05 -10.55
N ARG A 100 -11.73 20.90 -9.91
CA ARG A 100 -11.20 22.12 -10.53
C ARG A 100 -9.77 21.92 -11.00
N ALA A 101 -9.47 22.46 -12.16
CA ALA A 101 -8.11 22.63 -12.63
C ALA A 101 -7.38 23.74 -11.85
N GLU A 102 -6.08 23.87 -12.06
CA GLU A 102 -5.22 24.86 -11.38
C GLU A 102 -5.70 26.32 -11.59
N ALA A 103 -6.30 26.59 -12.74
CA ALA A 103 -6.92 27.88 -13.04
C ALA A 103 -8.32 28.08 -12.43
N GLY A 104 -8.80 27.13 -11.61
CA GLY A 104 -10.11 27.18 -10.98
C GLY A 104 -11.29 26.75 -11.85
N THR A 105 -11.05 26.35 -13.10
CA THR A 105 -12.08 25.89 -14.05
C THR A 105 -12.53 24.48 -13.72
N PRO A 106 -13.84 24.21 -13.60
CA PRO A 106 -14.34 22.84 -13.43
C PRO A 106 -14.02 21.95 -14.63
N PHE A 107 -13.70 20.68 -14.38
CA PHE A 107 -13.52 19.66 -15.41
C PHE A 107 -14.07 18.31 -14.94
N ALA A 108 -14.46 17.46 -15.89
CA ALA A 108 -14.89 16.11 -15.62
C ALA A 108 -13.67 15.20 -15.38
N CYS A 109 -13.72 14.40 -14.30
CA CYS A 109 -12.71 13.39 -14.01
C CYS A 109 -12.95 12.17 -14.89
N THR A 110 -11.90 11.68 -15.53
CA THR A 110 -11.95 10.51 -16.43
C THR A 110 -11.17 9.33 -15.89
N ALA A 111 -10.33 9.56 -14.88
CA ALA A 111 -9.56 8.51 -14.18
C ALA A 111 -10.23 8.10 -12.86
N ASP A 112 -9.88 6.92 -12.38
CA ASP A 112 -10.29 6.44 -11.06
C ASP A 112 -9.63 7.25 -9.94
N ASP A 113 -10.38 7.54 -8.88
CA ASP A 113 -9.88 8.13 -7.64
C ASP A 113 -10.01 7.21 -6.43
N SER A 114 -10.50 5.97 -6.69
CA SER A 114 -10.51 4.85 -5.76
C SER A 114 -10.19 3.56 -6.49
N ALA A 115 -9.34 2.72 -5.90
CA ALA A 115 -8.94 1.41 -6.41
C ALA A 115 -8.96 0.36 -5.31
N TYR A 116 -9.54 -0.79 -5.59
CA TYR A 116 -9.69 -1.93 -4.69
C TYR A 116 -9.10 -3.15 -5.35
N ALA A 117 -8.23 -3.89 -4.65
CA ALA A 117 -7.61 -5.07 -5.22
C ALA A 117 -7.39 -6.19 -4.22
N MET A 118 -7.43 -7.42 -4.73
CA MET A 118 -6.90 -8.61 -4.08
C MET A 118 -5.78 -9.18 -4.95
N PHE A 119 -4.70 -9.58 -4.29
CA PHE A 119 -3.53 -10.21 -4.90
C PHE A 119 -3.34 -11.58 -4.28
N LEU A 120 -3.18 -12.60 -5.10
CA LEU A 120 -2.76 -13.94 -4.68
C LEU A 120 -1.25 -14.04 -4.86
N LEU A 121 -0.53 -14.42 -3.82
CA LEU A 121 0.91 -14.62 -3.87
C LEU A 121 1.25 -16.06 -4.32
N GLU A 122 2.50 -16.30 -4.71
CA GLU A 122 2.98 -17.61 -5.13
C GLU A 122 2.82 -18.70 -4.04
N ASP A 123 2.95 -18.32 -2.77
CA ASP A 123 2.78 -19.22 -1.63
C ASP A 123 1.30 -19.43 -1.21
N GLY A 124 0.35 -18.80 -1.91
CA GLY A 124 -1.08 -18.86 -1.64
C GLY A 124 -1.59 -17.79 -0.66
N THR A 125 -0.74 -16.93 -0.13
CA THR A 125 -1.16 -15.83 0.75
C THR A 125 -2.05 -14.84 -0.01
N MET A 126 -3.17 -14.46 0.61
CA MET A 126 -4.05 -13.41 0.10
C MET A 126 -3.67 -12.06 0.66
N VAL A 127 -3.48 -11.11 -0.25
CA VAL A 127 -3.20 -9.71 0.06
C VAL A 127 -4.33 -8.85 -0.49
N GLN A 128 -4.89 -7.96 0.33
CA GLN A 128 -5.90 -7.00 -0.09
C GLN A 128 -5.38 -5.58 0.14
N PHE A 129 -5.45 -4.72 -0.87
CA PHE A 129 -5.18 -3.29 -0.71
C PHE A 129 -6.32 -2.45 -1.27
N ASN A 130 -6.79 -1.52 -0.45
CA ASN A 130 -7.70 -0.45 -0.84
C ASN A 130 -6.92 0.86 -0.91
N SER A 131 -7.18 1.64 -1.93
CA SER A 131 -6.54 2.94 -2.12
C SER A 131 -7.60 3.96 -2.57
N SER A 132 -7.69 5.12 -1.91
CA SER A 132 -8.70 6.10 -2.27
C SER A 132 -8.31 7.52 -1.89
N TRP A 133 -8.61 8.48 -2.78
CA TRP A 133 -8.55 9.92 -2.50
C TRP A 133 -9.89 10.47 -1.99
N CYS A 134 -10.87 9.59 -1.73
CA CYS A 134 -12.23 9.95 -1.34
C CYS A 134 -12.64 9.39 0.02
N THR A 135 -11.67 8.93 0.83
CA THR A 135 -11.91 8.29 2.12
C THR A 135 -11.61 9.25 3.28
N ARG A 136 -12.55 9.39 4.22
CA ARG A 136 -12.27 10.03 5.51
C ARG A 136 -11.57 9.06 6.44
N VAL A 137 -10.43 9.49 6.97
CA VAL A 137 -9.59 8.64 7.83
C VAL A 137 -10.26 8.44 9.19
N ARG A 138 -10.45 7.18 9.59
CA ARG A 138 -10.87 6.73 10.93
C ARG A 138 -10.01 5.55 11.37
N ARG A 139 -8.72 5.65 11.18
CA ARG A 139 -7.66 4.75 11.57
C ARG A 139 -6.47 5.57 12.02
N ASP A 140 -5.44 4.95 12.53
CA ASP A 140 -4.32 5.64 13.19
C ASP A 140 -3.39 6.39 12.22
N ASP A 141 -3.39 6.03 10.92
CA ASP A 141 -2.51 6.66 9.94
C ASP A 141 -3.18 6.72 8.54
N LEU A 142 -2.58 7.46 7.60
CA LEU A 142 -3.02 7.54 6.19
C LEU A 142 -2.89 6.20 5.47
N LEU A 143 -1.95 5.38 5.88
CA LEU A 143 -1.73 4.02 5.45
C LEU A 143 -1.67 3.13 6.69
N THR A 144 -2.45 2.05 6.68
CA THR A 144 -2.33 0.98 7.66
C THR A 144 -2.23 -0.35 6.93
N VAL A 145 -1.33 -1.21 7.39
CA VAL A 145 -1.18 -2.57 6.88
C VAL A 145 -1.26 -3.53 8.06
N GLN A 146 -2.27 -4.37 8.06
CA GLN A 146 -2.41 -5.47 9.01
C GLN A 146 -1.90 -6.76 8.37
N VAL A 147 -1.08 -7.48 9.11
CA VAL A 147 -0.57 -8.81 8.75
C VAL A 147 -1.03 -9.78 9.82
N ASP A 148 -1.76 -10.81 9.42
CA ASP A 148 -2.20 -11.88 10.32
C ASP A 148 -1.45 -13.16 10.00
N GLY A 149 -0.82 -13.73 11.02
CA GLY A 149 -0.09 -14.99 10.94
C GLY A 149 -0.54 -15.98 12.03
N ASP A 150 -0.15 -17.23 11.89
CA ASP A 150 -0.53 -18.29 12.86
C ASP A 150 0.20 -18.18 14.21
N LYS A 151 1.30 -17.40 14.28
CA LYS A 151 2.06 -17.15 15.53
C LYS A 151 1.91 -15.75 16.08
N GLY A 152 1.53 -14.78 15.24
CA GLY A 152 1.36 -13.40 15.65
C GLY A 152 0.88 -12.53 14.50
N SER A 153 0.36 -11.36 14.87
CA SER A 153 -0.15 -10.36 13.97
C SER A 153 0.54 -9.01 14.20
N ALA A 154 0.56 -8.16 13.18
CA ALA A 154 1.07 -6.80 13.27
C ALA A 154 0.15 -5.82 12.54
N VAL A 155 0.08 -4.59 13.03
CA VAL A 155 -0.51 -3.45 12.33
C VAL A 155 0.55 -2.38 12.19
N ALA A 156 0.87 -2.02 10.95
CA ALA A 156 1.86 -0.99 10.63
C ALA A 156 1.18 0.24 10.03
N GLY A 157 1.59 1.41 10.50
CA GLY A 157 1.41 2.68 9.82
C GLY A 157 2.65 3.06 9.00
N LEU A 158 2.78 4.34 8.67
CA LEU A 158 3.96 4.86 7.97
C LEU A 158 5.23 4.75 8.84
N ARG A 159 5.10 4.88 10.16
CA ARG A 159 6.21 4.90 11.12
C ARG A 159 6.09 3.84 12.20
N ASP A 160 4.92 3.69 12.78
CA ASP A 160 4.69 2.88 13.95
C ASP A 160 4.19 1.49 13.57
N VAL A 161 4.53 0.51 14.41
CA VAL A 161 4.04 -0.87 14.30
C VAL A 161 3.66 -1.35 15.68
N VAL A 162 2.49 -1.96 15.80
CA VAL A 162 2.07 -2.72 16.96
C VAL A 162 1.94 -4.19 16.61
N VAL A 163 2.24 -5.05 17.56
CA VAL A 163 2.20 -6.50 17.39
C VAL A 163 1.41 -7.16 18.51
N GLN A 164 0.78 -8.30 18.20
CA GLN A 164 0.13 -9.18 19.16
C GLN A 164 0.56 -10.61 18.87
N SER A 165 1.06 -11.32 19.89
CA SER A 165 1.38 -12.74 19.76
C SER A 165 0.10 -13.60 19.85
N ALA A 166 0.15 -14.81 19.30
CA ALA A 166 -0.96 -15.75 19.40
C ALA A 166 -1.30 -16.09 20.87
N ALA A 167 -0.32 -16.05 21.78
CA ALA A 167 -0.52 -16.32 23.20
C ALA A 167 -1.32 -15.20 23.91
N GLU A 168 -1.21 -13.98 23.44
CA GLU A 168 -1.88 -12.79 24.00
C GLU A 168 -3.19 -12.45 23.28
N THR A 169 -3.54 -13.20 22.24
CA THR A 169 -4.77 -12.95 21.46
C THR A 169 -6.00 -13.22 22.33
N PRO A 170 -6.90 -12.24 22.55
CA PRO A 170 -8.14 -12.42 23.29
C PRO A 170 -9.01 -13.50 22.64
N LYS A 171 -9.83 -14.17 23.44
CA LYS A 171 -10.77 -15.22 23.00
C LYS A 171 -12.20 -14.72 23.04
N PRO A 172 -12.66 -13.91 22.07
CA PRO A 172 -14.02 -13.42 22.06
C PRO A 172 -15.02 -14.55 21.82
N VAL A 173 -16.21 -14.41 22.43
CA VAL A 173 -17.34 -15.28 22.15
C VAL A 173 -18.38 -14.46 21.40
N TRP A 174 -18.78 -14.93 20.23
CA TRP A 174 -19.87 -14.32 19.50
C TRP A 174 -21.21 -14.60 20.19
N ASN A 175 -21.81 -13.56 20.76
CA ASN A 175 -23.17 -13.60 21.29
C ASN A 175 -23.87 -12.27 20.99
N PRO A 176 -24.86 -12.23 20.06
CA PRO A 176 -25.55 -11.00 19.69
C PRO A 176 -26.45 -10.43 20.80
N ASP A 177 -26.79 -11.23 21.82
CA ASP A 177 -27.68 -10.82 22.92
C ASP A 177 -26.94 -10.11 24.06
N VAL A 178 -25.61 -10.12 24.04
CA VAL A 178 -24.76 -9.51 25.08
C VAL A 178 -23.71 -8.59 24.44
N PRO A 179 -23.52 -7.36 24.96
CA PRO A 179 -22.43 -6.51 24.48
C PRO A 179 -21.07 -7.18 24.63
N GLN A 180 -20.20 -7.00 23.64
CA GLN A 180 -18.82 -7.47 23.75
C GLN A 180 -18.07 -6.70 24.84
N THR A 181 -17.44 -7.43 25.76
CA THR A 181 -16.69 -6.87 26.90
C THR A 181 -15.17 -6.96 26.74
N ILE A 182 -14.70 -7.66 25.70
CA ILE A 182 -13.27 -7.79 25.42
C ILE A 182 -12.75 -6.49 24.81
N ASP A 183 -11.64 -6.01 25.35
CA ASP A 183 -10.85 -4.97 24.71
C ASP A 183 -10.01 -5.60 23.60
N PHE A 184 -10.33 -5.31 22.34
CA PHE A 184 -9.58 -5.83 21.19
C PHE A 184 -8.22 -5.17 21.00
N PHE A 185 -7.89 -4.12 21.75
CA PHE A 185 -6.56 -3.51 21.80
C PHE A 185 -5.68 -4.10 22.90
N GLU A 186 -6.24 -4.93 23.79
CA GLU A 186 -5.46 -5.63 24.80
C GLU A 186 -4.45 -6.59 24.16
N GLY A 187 -3.24 -6.64 24.71
CA GLY A 187 -2.16 -7.49 24.20
C GLY A 187 -1.43 -6.97 22.97
N TRP A 188 -1.85 -5.84 22.38
CA TRP A 188 -1.09 -5.17 21.34
C TRP A 188 0.03 -4.32 21.95
N THR A 189 1.26 -4.56 21.52
CA THR A 189 2.45 -3.88 22.03
C THR A 189 3.21 -3.18 20.91
N PRO A 190 3.75 -1.97 21.16
CA PRO A 190 4.51 -1.26 20.13
C PRO A 190 5.85 -1.93 19.85
N VAL A 191 6.23 -2.00 18.59
CA VAL A 191 7.57 -2.39 18.16
C VAL A 191 8.50 -1.19 18.32
N PRO A 192 9.52 -1.24 19.20
CA PRO A 192 10.42 -0.13 19.42
C PRO A 192 11.27 0.19 18.19
N ASP A 193 11.75 1.41 18.10
CA ASP A 193 12.75 1.78 17.11
C ASP A 193 14.09 1.15 17.49
N ASN A 194 14.59 0.29 16.61
CA ASN A 194 15.90 -0.35 16.77
C ASN A 194 16.98 0.26 15.87
N LEU A 195 16.59 1.25 15.07
CA LEU A 195 17.44 1.98 14.15
C LEU A 195 17.03 3.46 14.17
N GLU A 196 17.96 4.33 13.80
CA GLU A 196 17.61 5.69 13.43
C GLU A 196 16.95 5.66 12.06
N TYR A 197 15.70 6.11 11.99
CA TYR A 197 14.93 6.16 10.75
C TYR A 197 14.99 7.56 10.17
N ASP A 198 15.50 7.67 8.96
CA ASP A 198 15.58 8.92 8.21
C ASP A 198 14.49 8.99 7.12
N ASN A 199 14.47 10.06 6.36
CA ASN A 199 13.59 10.22 5.22
C ASN A 199 13.80 9.09 4.19
N ALA A 200 12.71 8.47 3.78
CA ALA A 200 12.75 7.30 2.88
C ALA A 200 13.41 7.59 1.53
N PHE A 201 13.18 8.77 0.95
CA PHE A 201 13.83 9.18 -0.29
C PHE A 201 15.34 9.41 -0.10
N LYS A 202 15.72 10.03 1.02
CA LYS A 202 17.14 10.26 1.34
C LYS A 202 17.89 8.94 1.43
N ILE A 203 17.39 7.97 2.21
CA ILE A 203 18.03 6.64 2.35
C ILE A 203 18.21 5.97 0.99
N GLN A 204 17.18 5.97 0.18
CA GLN A 204 17.22 5.34 -1.14
C GLN A 204 18.21 6.04 -2.09
N TRP A 205 18.28 7.37 -2.08
CA TRP A 205 19.27 8.12 -2.84
C TRP A 205 20.70 7.83 -2.38
N GLU A 206 20.93 7.77 -1.06
CA GLU A 206 22.24 7.42 -0.52
C GLU A 206 22.69 6.04 -0.99
N GLU A 207 21.83 5.03 -0.94
CA GLU A 207 22.12 3.68 -1.43
C GLU A 207 22.39 3.65 -2.95
N PHE A 208 21.58 4.36 -3.74
CA PHE A 208 21.82 4.44 -5.17
C PHE A 208 23.14 5.15 -5.52
N ILE A 209 23.48 6.21 -4.81
CA ILE A 209 24.77 6.91 -4.99
C ILE A 209 25.92 5.98 -4.61
N ARG A 210 25.82 5.21 -3.52
CA ARG A 210 26.82 4.20 -3.15
C ARG A 210 26.96 3.14 -4.25
N HIS A 211 25.87 2.67 -4.82
CA HIS A 211 25.91 1.79 -6.01
C HIS A 211 26.66 2.43 -7.17
N VAL A 212 26.42 3.71 -7.44
CA VAL A 212 27.06 4.40 -8.57
C VAL A 212 28.56 4.60 -8.33
N VAL A 213 28.96 4.98 -7.11
CA VAL A 213 30.33 5.43 -6.79
C VAL A 213 31.20 4.24 -6.30
N LEU A 214 30.61 3.35 -5.51
CA LEU A 214 31.33 2.29 -4.81
C LEU A 214 31.07 0.88 -5.37
N ASP A 215 30.26 0.75 -6.41
CA ASP A 215 29.80 -0.54 -6.95
C ASP A 215 29.07 -1.44 -5.94
N GLU A 216 28.46 -0.85 -4.90
CA GLU A 216 27.65 -1.61 -3.96
C GLU A 216 26.44 -2.26 -4.66
N PRO A 217 25.96 -3.42 -4.22
CA PRO A 217 24.79 -4.08 -4.83
C PRO A 217 23.55 -3.16 -4.82
N TRP A 218 22.84 -3.15 -5.96
CA TRP A 218 21.58 -2.41 -6.11
C TRP A 218 20.52 -3.29 -6.78
N ARG A 219 19.42 -3.52 -6.11
CA ARG A 219 18.36 -4.43 -6.56
C ARG A 219 17.20 -3.73 -7.26
N TYR A 220 17.08 -2.43 -7.13
CA TYR A 220 15.92 -1.66 -7.63
C TYR A 220 16.22 -1.05 -9.00
N SER A 221 16.50 -1.91 -9.99
CA SER A 221 16.75 -1.51 -11.38
C SER A 221 15.46 -1.06 -12.09
N LEU A 222 15.59 -0.60 -13.33
CA LEU A 222 14.43 -0.29 -14.19
C LEU A 222 13.50 -1.49 -14.40
N MET A 223 14.03 -2.73 -14.28
CA MET A 223 13.19 -3.93 -14.34
C MET A 223 12.20 -3.97 -13.17
N GLU A 224 12.62 -3.58 -11.97
CA GLU A 224 11.68 -3.47 -10.84
C GLU A 224 10.63 -2.37 -11.07
N GLY A 225 10.98 -1.31 -11.78
CA GLY A 225 10.01 -0.31 -12.26
C GLY A 225 9.01 -0.89 -13.26
N ALA A 226 9.50 -1.69 -14.21
CA ALA A 226 8.65 -2.34 -15.21
C ALA A 226 7.62 -3.29 -14.54
N LYS A 227 7.99 -4.01 -13.49
CA LYS A 227 7.05 -4.84 -12.71
C LYS A 227 5.93 -3.98 -12.08
N GLY A 228 6.27 -2.79 -11.62
CA GLY A 228 5.27 -1.85 -11.07
C GLY A 228 4.27 -1.40 -12.13
N VAL A 229 4.75 -1.01 -13.30
CA VAL A 229 3.90 -0.63 -14.45
C VAL A 229 3.03 -1.82 -14.88
N GLN A 230 3.63 -3.01 -15.00
CA GLN A 230 2.91 -4.24 -15.33
C GLN A 230 1.72 -4.47 -14.38
N LEU A 231 1.92 -4.35 -13.06
CA LEU A 231 0.83 -4.59 -12.11
C LEU A 231 -0.31 -3.58 -12.27
N ALA A 232 0.02 -2.30 -12.53
CA ALA A 232 -0.97 -1.27 -12.81
C ALA A 232 -1.78 -1.57 -14.08
N GLU A 233 -1.11 -1.95 -15.17
CA GLU A 233 -1.77 -2.33 -16.43
C GLU A 233 -2.66 -3.56 -16.27
N LEU A 234 -2.18 -4.61 -15.58
CA LEU A 234 -2.97 -5.81 -15.30
C LEU A 234 -4.15 -5.52 -14.37
N GLY A 235 -4.01 -4.57 -13.44
CA GLY A 235 -5.12 -4.07 -12.62
C GLY A 235 -6.19 -3.39 -13.47
N MET A 236 -5.80 -2.53 -14.41
CA MET A 236 -6.72 -1.90 -15.36
C MET A 236 -7.40 -2.94 -16.27
N GLN A 237 -6.65 -3.97 -16.70
CA GLN A 237 -7.20 -5.09 -17.47
C GLN A 237 -8.24 -5.85 -16.64
N SER A 238 -7.90 -6.24 -15.41
CA SER A 238 -8.81 -6.94 -14.49
C SER A 238 -10.11 -6.17 -14.28
N TRP A 239 -10.02 -4.87 -14.04
CA TRP A 239 -11.18 -4.00 -13.90
C TRP A 239 -12.06 -3.98 -15.15
N LYS A 240 -11.47 -3.82 -16.33
CA LYS A 240 -12.17 -3.79 -17.60
C LYS A 240 -12.87 -5.12 -17.92
N GLU A 241 -12.14 -6.24 -17.71
CA GLU A 241 -12.60 -7.59 -18.05
C GLU A 241 -13.42 -8.23 -16.93
N ARG A 242 -13.39 -7.67 -15.71
CA ARG A 242 -14.08 -8.16 -14.50
C ARG A 242 -13.68 -9.57 -14.11
N CYS A 243 -12.41 -9.90 -14.20
CA CYS A 243 -11.87 -11.22 -13.90
C CYS A 243 -10.52 -11.17 -13.20
N TRP A 244 -10.10 -12.31 -12.64
CA TRP A 244 -8.73 -12.51 -12.20
C TRP A 244 -7.78 -12.51 -13.39
N VAL A 245 -6.61 -11.89 -13.22
CA VAL A 245 -5.56 -11.83 -14.23
C VAL A 245 -4.26 -12.36 -13.62
N ASP A 246 -3.60 -13.27 -14.33
CA ASP A 246 -2.29 -13.77 -13.94
C ASP A 246 -1.20 -12.71 -14.18
N VAL A 247 -0.16 -12.71 -13.34
CA VAL A 247 0.99 -11.81 -13.46
C VAL A 247 2.15 -12.60 -14.06
N PRO A 248 2.41 -12.48 -15.37
CA PRO A 248 3.50 -13.18 -16.01
C PRO A 248 4.86 -12.63 -15.56
N GLU A 249 5.89 -13.47 -15.64
CA GLU A 249 7.27 -12.99 -15.48
C GLU A 249 7.63 -12.01 -16.61
N LEU A 250 8.51 -11.03 -16.29
CA LEU A 250 9.06 -10.05 -17.22
C LEU A 250 10.46 -10.46 -17.67
#